data_a1303dc980be27a54702341ff50a44bc
#
_entry.id   a1303dc980be27a54702341ff50a44bc
#
_cell.length_a   1.000
_cell.length_b   1.000
_cell.length_c   1.000
_cell.angle_alpha   90.00
_cell.angle_beta   90.00
_cell.angle_gamma   90.00
#
_symmetry.space_group_name_H-M   'P 1'
#
loop_
_entity.id
_entity.type
_entity.pdbx_description
1 polymer ?
#
loop_
_entity_poly.entity_id
_entity_poly.type
_entity_poly.pdbx_seq_one_letter_code
_entity_poly.pdbx_strand_id
1 'polypeptide(L)'
;MKPFSVMLAVILVTALSLVWSACGNSDAKTSQNEPSNQDQAVPVRVEVVQPRPFIDAIQVAGTVKAYEDVMISPEEGGIVKAWKAQKGQYVKKGEVLALLKDDILQPGYDAAAAQYKLSALNFEKQTKVFSEQAISELQLKSSEYGRDGAKAQANIMQARLEHTRIKSPMDGVFEDKFREAGEFAPPGVPLARVVNTTAVKIQAEVSERYSGSVPVGTSAIITFDALPGDTVKARVSYVSSTVSSANRALVAELVIQNPGRRIKPEMIAKVKLLRQLKANTVLVSENLVQLVDRDRLIVYVENNNHAEERRLKLGGRQGNLVEVVEGLRKGDRLIVAGFQKLVDGQSVNVVQ
;
A
#
# COMPACT_ATOMS: atom_id res chain seq x y z
N MET A 1 3.40 -15.16 59.53
CA MET A 1 2.71 -15.85 60.63
C MET A 1 2.10 -17.10 60.04
N LYS A 2 2.56 -18.18 60.53
CA LYS A 2 2.11 -19.56 60.45
C LYS A 2 0.66 -19.73 60.99
N PRO A 3 0.07 -20.86 61.02
CA PRO A 3 0.11 -22.10 60.20
C PRO A 3 -1.21 -22.93 60.33
N PHE A 4 -1.10 -24.22 60.05
CA PHE A 4 -1.85 -25.37 60.57
C PHE A 4 -3.08 -25.79 59.71
N SER A 5 -3.35 -26.95 59.44
CA SER A 5 -2.92 -28.28 59.90
C SER A 5 -3.92 -29.28 59.31
N VAL A 6 -3.46 -30.31 58.71
CA VAL A 6 -3.33 -31.65 59.29
C VAL A 6 -4.63 -32.45 59.28
N MET A 7 -4.63 -33.51 58.51
CA MET A 7 -4.52 -34.88 58.96
C MET A 7 -5.81 -35.68 59.07
N LEU A 8 -5.70 -36.83 58.63
CA LEU A 8 -6.10 -38.15 59.15
C LEU A 8 -7.45 -38.65 58.58
N ALA A 9 -7.66 -39.81 58.24
CA ALA A 9 -7.03 -41.16 58.40
C ALA A 9 -7.90 -42.11 57.54
N VAL A 10 -7.39 -43.05 56.79
CA VAL A 10 -6.87 -44.40 57.15
C VAL A 10 -7.91 -45.31 57.78
N ILE A 11 -7.94 -46.52 57.16
CA ILE A 11 -8.38 -47.78 57.79
C ILE A 11 -9.88 -48.12 57.53
N LEU A 12 -10.28 -49.23 57.10
CA LEU A 12 -9.86 -50.66 57.19
C LEU A 12 -10.87 -51.48 56.36
N VAL A 13 -10.44 -52.43 55.70
CA VAL A 13 -10.25 -53.85 55.96
C VAL A 13 -11.30 -54.71 55.29
N THR A 14 -10.76 -55.55 54.43
CA THR A 14 -10.91 -57.05 54.35
C THR A 14 -12.34 -57.60 54.49
N ALA A 15 -12.70 -58.57 53.76
CA ALA A 15 -12.30 -59.90 53.53
C ALA A 15 -13.42 -60.67 52.81
N LEU A 16 -12.99 -61.63 52.08
CA LEU A 16 -13.37 -63.01 52.12
C LEU A 16 -14.67 -63.35 51.40
N SER A 17 -14.81 -64.27 50.61
CA SER A 17 -14.26 -65.55 50.26
C SER A 17 -15.04 -66.10 49.07
N LEU A 18 -14.34 -66.64 48.15
CA LEU A 18 -14.36 -68.08 47.79
C LEU A 18 -15.72 -68.78 47.81
N VAL A 19 -16.15 -69.30 46.66
CA VAL A 19 -16.30 -70.76 46.50
C VAL A 19 -16.98 -71.14 45.17
N TRP A 20 -16.33 -71.91 44.40
CA TRP A 20 -16.57 -73.13 43.66
C TRP A 20 -17.21 -73.10 42.27
N SER A 21 -16.42 -73.42 41.32
CA SER A 21 -16.36 -74.67 40.48
C SER A 21 -17.69 -75.20 39.97
N ALA A 22 -17.82 -75.27 38.68
CA ALA A 22 -18.31 -76.47 37.99
C ALA A 22 -17.90 -76.40 36.50
N CYS A 23 -17.29 -77.49 36.04
CA CYS A 23 -16.95 -77.80 34.69
C CYS A 23 -18.12 -77.84 33.73
N GLY A 24 -17.87 -77.45 32.50
CA GLY A 24 -18.73 -77.68 31.33
C GLY A 24 -17.92 -77.56 30.09
N ASN A 25 -17.33 -78.58 29.64
CA ASN A 25 -16.62 -78.77 28.37
C ASN A 25 -17.66 -78.75 27.25
N SER A 26 -17.57 -77.82 26.34
CA SER A 26 -18.28 -77.86 25.04
C SER A 26 -17.41 -77.23 23.99
N ASP A 27 -16.75 -78.01 23.19
CA ASP A 27 -16.09 -77.65 21.96
C ASP A 27 -17.10 -77.03 20.99
N ALA A 28 -17.07 -75.71 20.87
CA ALA A 28 -17.67 -75.03 19.76
C ALA A 28 -16.58 -74.24 19.02
N LYS A 29 -16.08 -74.83 17.95
CA LYS A 29 -15.31 -74.14 16.93
C LYS A 29 -16.19 -73.02 16.36
N THR A 30 -16.10 -71.84 16.91
CA THR A 30 -16.61 -70.64 16.27
C THR A 30 -15.50 -70.11 15.35
N SER A 31 -15.66 -70.39 14.09
CA SER A 31 -14.96 -69.73 12.99
C SER A 31 -15.33 -68.26 13.08
N GLN A 32 -14.48 -67.46 13.64
CA GLN A 32 -14.54 -66.00 13.45
C GLN A 32 -14.05 -65.68 12.03
N ASN A 33 -14.98 -65.71 11.08
CA ASN A 33 -14.84 -64.94 9.88
C ASN A 33 -15.07 -63.49 10.29
N GLU A 34 -14.00 -62.78 10.63
CA GLU A 34 -14.03 -61.33 10.50
C GLU A 34 -14.25 -61.02 9.00
N PRO A 35 -15.34 -60.32 8.63
CA PRO A 35 -15.45 -59.84 7.28
C PRO A 35 -14.33 -58.81 7.10
N SER A 36 -13.34 -59.13 6.30
CA SER A 36 -12.38 -58.16 5.80
C SER A 36 -13.21 -57.05 5.10
N ASN A 37 -13.27 -55.88 5.74
CA ASN A 37 -14.04 -54.72 5.28
C ASN A 37 -13.33 -54.05 4.09
N GLN A 38 -12.65 -54.82 3.23
CA GLN A 38 -11.84 -54.33 2.13
C GLN A 38 -12.54 -54.32 0.77
N ASP A 39 -13.80 -54.73 0.66
CA ASP A 39 -14.45 -54.88 -0.64
C ASP A 39 -15.70 -54.01 -0.87
N GLN A 40 -16.04 -53.10 0.03
CA GLN A 40 -17.11 -52.12 -0.27
C GLN A 40 -16.54 -50.93 -1.03
N ALA A 41 -16.80 -50.88 -2.34
CA ALA A 41 -16.43 -49.73 -3.15
C ALA A 41 -17.07 -48.46 -2.61
N VAL A 42 -16.25 -47.47 -2.28
CA VAL A 42 -16.70 -46.20 -1.73
C VAL A 42 -17.30 -45.37 -2.87
N PRO A 43 -18.54 -44.83 -2.73
CA PRO A 43 -19.12 -43.98 -3.74
C PRO A 43 -18.36 -42.65 -3.77
N VAL A 44 -17.85 -42.28 -4.98
CA VAL A 44 -17.09 -41.06 -5.21
C VAL A 44 -17.61 -40.31 -6.41
N ARG A 45 -17.43 -38.99 -6.42
CA ARG A 45 -17.64 -38.16 -7.61
C ARG A 45 -16.30 -37.74 -8.17
N VAL A 46 -16.18 -37.79 -9.47
CA VAL A 46 -14.94 -37.45 -10.18
C VAL A 46 -15.14 -36.28 -11.13
N GLU A 47 -14.11 -35.45 -11.27
CA GLU A 47 -14.02 -34.37 -12.27
C GLU A 47 -12.76 -34.60 -13.10
N VAL A 48 -12.87 -34.43 -14.43
CA VAL A 48 -11.69 -34.54 -15.30
C VAL A 48 -10.87 -33.28 -15.23
N VAL A 49 -9.61 -33.41 -14.89
CA VAL A 49 -8.65 -32.32 -14.78
C VAL A 49 -8.43 -31.67 -16.15
N GLN A 50 -8.80 -30.39 -16.26
CA GLN A 50 -8.57 -29.61 -17.45
C GLN A 50 -7.74 -28.36 -17.10
N PRO A 51 -6.66 -28.10 -17.84
CA PRO A 51 -5.91 -26.85 -17.67
C PRO A 51 -6.78 -25.64 -17.99
N ARG A 52 -6.65 -24.61 -17.16
CA ARG A 52 -7.37 -23.33 -17.31
C ARG A 52 -6.36 -22.17 -17.23
N PRO A 53 -6.70 -21.00 -17.81
CA PRO A 53 -5.89 -19.81 -17.61
C PRO A 53 -5.84 -19.45 -16.11
N PHE A 54 -4.65 -19.19 -15.62
CA PHE A 54 -4.39 -18.81 -14.24
C PHE A 54 -3.66 -17.48 -14.19
N ILE A 55 -4.18 -16.54 -13.40
CA ILE A 55 -3.53 -15.26 -13.15
C ILE A 55 -2.87 -15.35 -11.78
N ASP A 56 -1.56 -15.53 -11.78
CA ASP A 56 -0.79 -15.45 -10.56
C ASP A 56 -0.74 -14.00 -10.08
N ALA A 57 -1.31 -13.73 -8.94
CA ALA A 57 -1.44 -12.38 -8.40
C ALA A 57 -1.17 -12.33 -6.90
N ILE A 58 -0.52 -11.24 -6.48
CA ILE A 58 -0.33 -10.91 -5.08
C ILE A 58 -1.37 -9.87 -4.70
N GLN A 59 -2.12 -10.12 -3.64
CA GLN A 59 -3.03 -9.14 -3.08
C GLN A 59 -2.38 -8.49 -1.87
N VAL A 60 -2.31 -7.15 -1.89
CA VAL A 60 -1.72 -6.33 -0.84
C VAL A 60 -2.64 -5.15 -0.52
N ALA A 61 -2.54 -4.65 0.69
CA ALA A 61 -3.15 -3.37 1.05
C ALA A 61 -2.27 -2.23 0.56
N GLY A 62 -2.90 -1.14 0.16
CA GLY A 62 -2.22 0.10 -0.20
C GLY A 62 -2.92 1.29 0.42
N THR A 63 -2.17 2.32 0.75
CA THR A 63 -2.71 3.60 1.21
C THR A 63 -2.67 4.61 0.07
N VAL A 64 -3.77 5.30 -0.11
CA VAL A 64 -3.86 6.40 -1.08
C VAL A 64 -3.14 7.61 -0.52
N LYS A 65 -2.25 8.20 -1.30
CA LYS A 65 -1.61 9.49 -1.04
C LYS A 65 -2.01 10.49 -2.11
N ALA A 66 -2.04 11.76 -1.73
CA ALA A 66 -2.18 12.82 -2.73
C ALA A 66 -1.06 12.74 -3.77
N TYR A 67 -1.32 13.20 -4.98
CA TYR A 67 -0.27 13.31 -5.99
C TYR A 67 0.83 14.29 -5.56
N GLU A 68 0.40 15.43 -5.03
CA GLU A 68 1.25 16.43 -4.39
C GLU A 68 0.54 16.95 -3.15
N ASP A 69 1.29 17.16 -2.07
CA ASP A 69 0.82 17.66 -0.78
C ASP A 69 1.87 18.62 -0.24
N VAL A 70 1.58 19.91 -0.25
CA VAL A 70 2.54 20.95 0.08
C VAL A 70 2.05 21.78 1.24
N MET A 71 2.87 21.86 2.27
CA MET A 71 2.74 22.81 3.35
C MET A 71 3.49 24.08 2.98
N ILE A 72 2.79 25.20 2.92
CA ILE A 72 3.30 26.51 2.53
C ILE A 72 3.67 27.25 3.80
N SER A 73 4.93 27.65 3.91
CA SER A 73 5.44 28.46 4.99
C SER A 73 5.85 29.83 4.47
N PRO A 74 5.62 30.93 5.20
CA PRO A 74 6.08 32.24 4.81
C PRO A 74 7.61 32.33 4.88
N GLU A 75 8.22 33.04 3.94
CA GLU A 75 9.64 33.36 3.93
C GLU A 75 9.94 34.59 4.79
N GLU A 76 9.04 35.58 4.76
CA GLU A 76 9.05 36.75 5.65
C GLU A 76 7.98 36.60 6.73
N GLY A 77 8.36 36.84 8.00
CA GLY A 77 7.39 36.83 9.10
C GLY A 77 6.50 38.06 9.11
N GLY A 78 5.24 37.87 9.50
CA GLY A 78 4.30 38.97 9.57
C GLY A 78 2.93 38.58 10.13
N ILE A 79 2.11 39.58 10.45
CA ILE A 79 0.74 39.32 10.87
C ILE A 79 -0.11 39.04 9.63
N VAL A 80 -0.92 38.01 9.67
CA VAL A 80 -1.86 37.68 8.58
C VAL A 80 -2.90 38.82 8.45
N LYS A 81 -2.83 39.60 7.38
CA LYS A 81 -3.74 40.72 7.09
C LYS A 81 -5.10 40.19 6.64
N ALA A 82 -5.11 39.29 5.71
CA ALA A 82 -6.31 38.67 5.18
C ALA A 82 -6.02 37.36 4.43
N TRP A 83 -6.96 36.44 4.47
CA TRP A 83 -7.04 35.31 3.56
C TRP A 83 -7.79 35.69 2.29
N LYS A 84 -7.26 35.32 1.13
CA LYS A 84 -7.87 35.52 -0.18
C LYS A 84 -8.54 34.26 -0.71
N ALA A 85 -8.04 33.10 -0.33
CA ALA A 85 -8.61 31.79 -0.62
C ALA A 85 -9.41 31.29 0.58
N GLN A 86 -10.45 30.48 0.30
CA GLN A 86 -11.26 29.79 1.30
C GLN A 86 -10.87 28.32 1.37
N LYS A 87 -10.98 27.71 2.55
CA LYS A 87 -10.79 26.28 2.76
C LYS A 87 -11.74 25.48 1.85
N GLY A 88 -11.20 24.47 1.14
CA GLY A 88 -11.91 23.69 0.13
C GLY A 88 -11.92 24.30 -1.28
N GLN A 89 -11.46 25.54 -1.46
CA GLN A 89 -11.38 26.20 -2.76
C GLN A 89 -10.25 25.59 -3.61
N TYR A 90 -10.51 25.40 -4.89
CA TYR A 90 -9.46 25.08 -5.87
C TYR A 90 -8.68 26.35 -6.21
N VAL A 91 -7.37 26.28 -6.11
CA VAL A 91 -6.44 27.39 -6.36
C VAL A 91 -5.44 26.98 -7.44
N LYS A 92 -4.99 27.97 -8.21
CA LYS A 92 -3.98 27.79 -9.26
C LYS A 92 -2.59 28.12 -8.74
N LYS A 93 -1.58 27.55 -9.38
CA LYS A 93 -0.19 27.92 -9.15
C LYS A 93 0.00 29.44 -9.31
N GLY A 94 0.63 30.08 -8.31
CA GLY A 94 0.86 31.53 -8.25
C GLY A 94 -0.32 32.36 -7.72
N GLU A 95 -1.48 31.75 -7.47
CA GLU A 95 -2.63 32.41 -6.85
C GLU A 95 -2.33 32.79 -5.41
N VAL A 96 -2.72 34.02 -5.02
CA VAL A 96 -2.48 34.56 -3.68
C VAL A 96 -3.50 33.96 -2.71
N LEU A 97 -3.01 33.20 -1.71
CA LEU A 97 -3.79 32.58 -0.67
C LEU A 97 -4.02 33.49 0.53
N ALA A 98 -2.97 34.20 0.95
CA ALA A 98 -3.00 35.13 2.07
C ALA A 98 -2.09 36.32 1.84
N LEU A 99 -2.40 37.40 2.53
CA LEU A 99 -1.57 38.61 2.60
C LEU A 99 -1.07 38.76 4.04
N LEU A 100 0.22 38.99 4.19
CA LEU A 100 0.80 39.46 5.46
C LEU A 100 0.78 40.97 5.50
N LYS A 101 0.87 41.58 6.69
CA LYS A 101 1.01 43.04 6.83
C LYS A 101 2.33 43.48 6.21
N ASP A 102 2.24 44.51 5.39
CA ASP A 102 3.31 45.10 4.59
C ASP A 102 3.66 46.53 4.99
N ASP A 103 3.14 46.96 6.15
CA ASP A 103 3.19 48.34 6.65
C ASP A 103 4.63 48.92 6.78
N ILE A 104 5.62 48.07 6.91
CA ILE A 104 7.05 48.45 6.98
C ILE A 104 7.76 48.18 5.67
N LEU A 105 7.44 47.08 5.00
CA LEU A 105 8.15 46.61 3.81
C LEU A 105 7.77 47.44 2.57
N GLN A 106 6.52 47.88 2.44
CA GLN A 106 6.09 48.71 1.35
C GLN A 106 6.80 50.10 1.35
N PRO A 107 6.81 50.87 2.47
CA PRO A 107 7.59 52.12 2.53
C PRO A 107 9.09 51.91 2.33
N GLY A 108 9.63 50.77 2.82
CA GLY A 108 11.04 50.39 2.63
C GLY A 108 11.40 50.18 1.16
N TYR A 109 10.52 49.52 0.41
CA TYR A 109 10.67 49.36 -1.03
C TYR A 109 10.54 50.71 -1.76
N ASP A 110 9.57 51.52 -1.40
CA ASP A 110 9.34 52.85 -2.04
C ASP A 110 10.57 53.75 -1.87
N ALA A 111 11.19 53.76 -0.67
CA ALA A 111 12.42 54.52 -0.42
C ALA A 111 13.60 53.99 -1.27
N ALA A 112 13.81 52.66 -1.32
CA ALA A 112 14.87 52.06 -2.12
C ALA A 112 14.66 52.29 -3.63
N ALA A 113 13.42 52.20 -4.10
CA ALA A 113 13.05 52.51 -5.48
C ALA A 113 13.28 53.97 -5.87
N ALA A 114 13.00 54.90 -4.94
CA ALA A 114 13.29 56.31 -5.14
C ALA A 114 14.81 56.58 -5.23
N GLN A 115 15.61 55.94 -4.38
CA GLN A 115 17.07 56.05 -4.42
C GLN A 115 17.64 55.46 -5.74
N TYR A 116 17.12 54.33 -6.22
CA TYR A 116 17.49 53.78 -7.51
C TYR A 116 17.17 54.76 -8.66
N LYS A 117 15.96 55.35 -8.68
CA LYS A 117 15.57 56.36 -9.69
C LYS A 117 16.53 57.54 -9.70
N LEU A 118 16.92 58.05 -8.53
CA LEU A 118 17.87 59.17 -8.42
C LEU A 118 19.26 58.78 -8.95
N SER A 119 19.76 57.57 -8.57
CA SER A 119 21.05 57.11 -9.05
C SER A 119 21.05 56.85 -10.56
N ALA A 120 19.95 56.33 -11.10
CA ALA A 120 19.78 56.10 -12.51
C ALA A 120 19.78 57.43 -13.31
N LEU A 121 19.09 58.47 -12.82
CA LEU A 121 19.09 59.79 -13.42
C LEU A 121 20.50 60.43 -13.37
N ASN A 122 21.21 60.30 -12.26
CA ASN A 122 22.58 60.78 -12.13
C ASN A 122 23.51 60.11 -13.13
N PHE A 123 23.44 58.80 -13.28
CA PHE A 123 24.23 58.05 -14.28
C PHE A 123 23.88 58.49 -15.70
N GLU A 124 22.60 58.67 -16.04
CA GLU A 124 22.16 59.15 -17.34
C GLU A 124 22.75 60.53 -17.66
N LYS A 125 22.70 61.44 -16.70
CA LYS A 125 23.27 62.79 -16.88
C LYS A 125 24.78 62.73 -17.05
N GLN A 126 25.48 61.94 -16.24
CA GLN A 126 26.94 61.78 -16.35
C GLN A 126 27.34 61.09 -17.65
N THR A 127 26.55 60.21 -18.20
CA THR A 127 26.79 59.61 -19.51
C THR A 127 26.76 60.68 -20.63
N LYS A 128 25.83 61.63 -20.54
CA LYS A 128 25.78 62.74 -21.49
C LYS A 128 27.00 63.66 -21.38
N VAL A 129 27.36 64.05 -20.14
CA VAL A 129 28.53 64.90 -19.90
C VAL A 129 29.86 64.16 -20.28
N PHE A 130 29.92 62.87 -20.14
CA PHE A 130 31.07 62.06 -20.59
C PHE A 130 31.19 62.07 -22.13
N SER A 131 30.09 62.00 -22.85
CA SER A 131 30.10 62.10 -24.32
C SER A 131 30.60 63.46 -24.82
N GLU A 132 30.47 64.48 -23.95
CA GLU A 132 31.02 65.83 -24.20
C GLU A 132 32.45 65.99 -23.72
N GLN A 133 33.12 64.89 -23.28
CA GLN A 133 34.50 64.79 -22.76
C GLN A 133 34.75 65.67 -21.53
N ALA A 134 33.72 66.00 -20.76
CA ALA A 134 33.79 66.90 -19.61
C ALA A 134 34.03 66.21 -18.25
N ILE A 135 34.00 64.85 -18.21
CA ILE A 135 34.29 64.01 -17.00
C ILE A 135 35.20 62.85 -17.34
N SER A 136 35.85 62.30 -16.28
CA SER A 136 36.72 61.12 -16.44
C SER A 136 35.91 59.81 -16.52
N GLU A 137 36.48 58.80 -17.18
CA GLU A 137 35.94 57.46 -17.20
C GLU A 137 35.67 56.89 -15.77
N LEU A 138 36.58 57.15 -14.85
CA LEU A 138 36.43 56.75 -13.45
C LEU A 138 35.16 57.34 -12.84
N GLN A 139 34.88 58.60 -13.10
CA GLN A 139 33.66 59.28 -12.58
C GLN A 139 32.40 58.69 -13.20
N LEU A 140 32.39 58.41 -14.49
CA LEU A 140 31.26 57.71 -15.13
C LEU A 140 31.08 56.32 -14.54
N LYS A 141 32.15 55.50 -14.39
CA LYS A 141 32.08 54.15 -13.80
C LYS A 141 31.62 54.20 -12.34
N SER A 142 32.04 55.16 -11.56
CA SER A 142 31.57 55.35 -10.19
C SER A 142 30.05 55.58 -10.13
N SER A 143 29.52 56.38 -11.02
CA SER A 143 28.06 56.61 -11.11
C SER A 143 27.29 55.37 -11.61
N GLU A 144 27.88 54.59 -12.54
CA GLU A 144 27.34 53.33 -13.00
C GLU A 144 27.20 52.33 -11.83
N TYR A 145 28.29 52.10 -11.06
CA TYR A 145 28.25 51.24 -9.92
C TYR A 145 27.31 51.74 -8.80
N GLY A 146 27.20 53.05 -8.62
CA GLY A 146 26.25 53.66 -7.69
C GLY A 146 24.79 53.37 -8.07
N ARG A 147 24.44 53.46 -9.39
CA ARG A 147 23.15 53.06 -9.93
C ARG A 147 22.88 51.57 -9.70
N ASP A 148 23.85 50.70 -10.00
CA ASP A 148 23.71 49.25 -9.92
C ASP A 148 23.55 48.80 -8.45
N GLY A 149 24.28 49.40 -7.51
CA GLY A 149 24.12 49.19 -6.11
C GLY A 149 22.72 49.58 -5.58
N ALA A 150 22.23 50.78 -6.00
CA ALA A 150 20.88 51.18 -5.63
C ALA A 150 19.79 50.30 -6.26
N LYS A 151 20.00 49.81 -7.50
CA LYS A 151 19.11 48.84 -8.14
C LYS A 151 19.03 47.51 -7.38
N ALA A 152 20.20 47.01 -6.98
CA ALA A 152 20.28 45.77 -6.19
C ALA A 152 19.53 45.89 -4.87
N GLN A 153 19.68 47.03 -4.18
CA GLN A 153 18.95 47.34 -2.94
C GLN A 153 17.41 47.39 -3.16
N ALA A 154 16.96 48.06 -4.21
CA ALA A 154 15.55 48.11 -4.56
C ALA A 154 14.99 46.69 -4.86
N ASN A 155 15.73 45.88 -5.59
CA ASN A 155 15.33 44.50 -5.90
C ASN A 155 15.21 43.65 -4.62
N ILE A 156 16.12 43.79 -3.66
CA ILE A 156 16.03 43.09 -2.37
C ILE A 156 14.75 43.48 -1.63
N MET A 157 14.45 44.77 -1.53
CA MET A 157 13.24 45.23 -0.85
C MET A 157 11.97 44.79 -1.59
N GLN A 158 11.99 44.78 -2.93
CA GLN A 158 10.90 44.23 -3.73
C GLN A 158 10.65 42.76 -3.46
N ALA A 159 11.69 41.93 -3.42
CA ALA A 159 11.57 40.52 -3.14
C ALA A 159 10.96 40.27 -1.73
N ARG A 160 11.45 40.99 -0.72
CA ARG A 160 10.89 40.91 0.64
C ARG A 160 9.42 41.31 0.70
N LEU A 161 9.03 42.35 -0.04
CA LEU A 161 7.64 42.76 -0.16
C LEU A 161 6.77 41.72 -0.88
N GLU A 162 7.30 41.09 -1.94
CA GLU A 162 6.60 40.00 -2.63
C GLU A 162 6.40 38.77 -1.72
N HIS A 163 7.32 38.48 -0.81
CA HIS A 163 7.21 37.39 0.16
C HIS A 163 6.10 37.59 1.20
N THR A 164 5.55 38.82 1.33
CA THR A 164 4.34 39.08 2.13
C THR A 164 3.07 38.54 1.48
N ARG A 165 3.12 38.21 0.20
CA ARG A 165 2.02 37.64 -0.59
C ARG A 165 2.20 36.12 -0.66
N ILE A 166 1.53 35.39 0.20
CA ILE A 166 1.60 33.96 0.23
C ILE A 166 0.86 33.38 -0.97
N LYS A 167 1.59 32.73 -1.87
CA LYS A 167 1.09 32.17 -3.12
C LYS A 167 1.10 30.66 -3.12
N SER A 168 0.16 30.04 -3.87
CA SER A 168 0.20 28.59 -4.08
C SER A 168 1.37 28.20 -5.00
N PRO A 169 2.20 27.22 -4.63
CA PRO A 169 3.29 26.74 -5.48
C PRO A 169 2.82 25.82 -6.61
N MET A 170 1.57 25.33 -6.53
CA MET A 170 1.00 24.35 -7.44
C MET A 170 -0.51 24.52 -7.59
N ASP A 171 -1.09 23.85 -8.59
CA ASP A 171 -2.54 23.70 -8.70
C ASP A 171 -3.06 22.70 -7.69
N GLY A 172 -4.14 23.00 -6.98
CA GLY A 172 -4.67 22.09 -5.97
C GLY A 172 -5.86 22.67 -5.20
N VAL A 173 -6.26 21.95 -4.16
CA VAL A 173 -7.29 22.42 -3.21
C VAL A 173 -6.59 23.01 -2.00
N PHE A 174 -6.99 24.20 -1.61
CA PHE A 174 -6.58 24.82 -0.36
C PHE A 174 -7.25 24.09 0.80
N GLU A 175 -6.52 23.20 1.44
CA GLU A 175 -7.08 22.24 2.42
C GLU A 175 -7.13 22.82 3.83
N ASP A 176 -6.02 23.44 4.29
CA ASP A 176 -5.92 23.95 5.65
C ASP A 176 -5.21 25.29 5.72
N LYS A 177 -5.64 26.10 6.71
CA LYS A 177 -4.95 27.28 7.21
C LYS A 177 -4.59 27.05 8.68
N PHE A 178 -3.37 27.36 9.05
CA PHE A 178 -2.85 27.12 10.40
C PHE A 178 -2.80 28.39 11.26
N ARG A 179 -3.16 29.54 10.70
CA ARG A 179 -3.26 30.84 11.39
C ARG A 179 -4.50 31.59 10.92
N GLU A 180 -5.10 32.32 11.82
CA GLU A 180 -6.22 33.21 11.50
C GLU A 180 -5.74 34.61 11.12
N ALA A 181 -6.63 35.40 10.50
CA ALA A 181 -6.36 36.81 10.26
C ALA A 181 -6.17 37.54 11.61
N GLY A 182 -5.11 38.32 11.71
CA GLY A 182 -4.69 38.99 12.95
C GLY A 182 -3.58 38.23 13.73
N GLU A 183 -3.33 36.97 13.44
CA GLU A 183 -2.26 36.20 14.08
C GLU A 183 -0.92 36.41 13.40
N PHE A 184 0.16 36.23 14.16
CA PHE A 184 1.53 36.27 13.65
C PHE A 184 1.91 34.93 13.00
N ALA A 185 2.42 35.00 11.76
CA ALA A 185 2.98 33.89 11.01
C ALA A 185 4.50 34.02 11.00
N PRO A 186 5.23 33.18 11.76
CA PRO A 186 6.69 33.20 11.76
C PRO A 186 7.26 32.56 10.49
N PRO A 187 8.46 32.96 10.02
CA PRO A 187 9.13 32.36 8.87
C PRO A 187 9.37 30.86 9.07
N GLY A 188 9.24 30.07 8.01
CA GLY A 188 9.51 28.63 8.03
C GLY A 188 8.46 27.76 8.73
N VAL A 189 7.47 28.34 9.40
CA VAL A 189 6.38 27.60 10.04
C VAL A 189 5.21 27.46 9.07
N PRO A 190 4.62 26.25 8.92
CA PRO A 190 3.47 26.05 8.02
C PRO A 190 2.33 27.02 8.30
N LEU A 191 1.89 27.72 7.25
CA LEU A 191 0.78 28.68 7.29
C LEU A 191 -0.45 28.13 6.56
N ALA A 192 -0.22 27.41 5.46
CA ALA A 192 -1.27 26.88 4.61
C ALA A 192 -0.90 25.49 4.09
N ARG A 193 -1.90 24.70 3.69
CA ARG A 193 -1.72 23.42 3.02
C ARG A 193 -2.52 23.41 1.73
N VAL A 194 -1.87 23.04 0.63
CA VAL A 194 -2.51 22.84 -0.67
C VAL A 194 -2.25 21.40 -1.11
N VAL A 195 -3.31 20.74 -1.55
CA VAL A 195 -3.28 19.31 -1.90
C VAL A 195 -3.78 19.12 -3.33
N ASN A 196 -3.00 18.46 -4.16
CA ASN A 196 -3.39 18.08 -5.52
C ASN A 196 -3.90 16.64 -5.52
N THR A 197 -5.19 16.49 -5.82
CA THR A 197 -5.87 15.18 -5.90
C THR A 197 -6.44 14.88 -7.29
N THR A 198 -5.98 15.58 -8.34
CA THR A 198 -6.37 15.29 -9.74
C THR A 198 -5.88 13.91 -10.20
N ALA A 199 -4.75 13.50 -9.67
CA ALA A 199 -4.26 12.13 -9.62
C ALA A 199 -3.99 11.75 -8.17
N VAL A 200 -3.82 10.47 -7.89
CA VAL A 200 -3.40 9.96 -6.57
C VAL A 200 -2.33 8.90 -6.72
N LYS A 201 -1.50 8.77 -5.72
CA LYS A 201 -0.49 7.71 -5.58
C LYS A 201 -1.03 6.66 -4.63
N ILE A 202 -0.90 5.40 -4.99
CA ILE A 202 -1.21 4.29 -4.09
C ILE A 202 0.10 3.67 -3.67
N GLN A 203 0.40 3.73 -2.40
CA GLN A 203 1.57 3.11 -1.79
C GLN A 203 1.16 1.74 -1.26
N ALA A 204 1.50 0.71 -2.03
CA ALA A 204 1.21 -0.68 -1.70
C ALA A 204 2.41 -1.32 -1.00
N GLU A 205 2.17 -1.95 0.14
CA GLU A 205 3.20 -2.63 0.92
C GLU A 205 3.35 -4.07 0.45
N VAL A 206 4.43 -4.37 -0.24
CA VAL A 206 4.74 -5.69 -0.80
C VAL A 206 5.76 -6.38 0.08
N SER A 207 5.43 -7.56 0.60
CA SER A 207 6.35 -8.35 1.43
C SER A 207 7.67 -8.63 0.71
N GLU A 208 8.80 -8.57 1.43
CA GLU A 208 10.16 -8.82 0.94
C GLU A 208 10.29 -10.10 0.11
N ARG A 209 9.57 -11.16 0.47
CA ARG A 209 9.56 -12.44 -0.27
C ARG A 209 9.15 -12.30 -1.74
N TYR A 210 8.48 -11.21 -2.11
CA TYR A 210 8.02 -10.94 -3.46
C TYR A 210 8.86 -9.87 -4.18
N SER A 211 9.97 -9.40 -3.58
CA SER A 211 10.79 -8.31 -4.10
C SER A 211 11.24 -8.54 -5.55
N GLY A 212 11.69 -9.76 -5.87
CA GLY A 212 12.08 -10.14 -7.24
C GLY A 212 10.92 -10.36 -8.22
N SER A 213 9.65 -10.33 -7.74
CA SER A 213 8.46 -10.70 -8.53
C SER A 213 7.59 -9.51 -8.92
N VAL A 214 7.90 -8.31 -8.45
CA VAL A 214 7.10 -7.09 -8.67
C VAL A 214 8.01 -5.98 -9.22
N PRO A 215 8.46 -6.08 -10.47
CA PRO A 215 9.22 -5.00 -11.09
C PRO A 215 8.31 -3.80 -11.44
N VAL A 216 8.94 -2.65 -11.70
CA VAL A 216 8.27 -1.50 -12.33
C VAL A 216 7.60 -1.94 -13.63
N GLY A 217 6.40 -1.45 -13.89
CA GLY A 217 5.57 -1.86 -15.02
C GLY A 217 4.61 -3.02 -14.74
N THR A 218 4.72 -3.70 -13.58
CA THR A 218 3.78 -4.75 -13.17
C THR A 218 2.36 -4.22 -13.21
N SER A 219 1.47 -4.94 -13.91
CA SER A 219 0.06 -4.58 -14.01
C SER A 219 -0.66 -4.83 -12.68
N ALA A 220 -1.57 -3.95 -12.33
CA ALA A 220 -2.35 -4.05 -11.11
C ALA A 220 -3.82 -3.73 -11.33
N ILE A 221 -4.65 -4.36 -10.51
CA ILE A 221 -6.08 -4.07 -10.38
C ILE A 221 -6.29 -3.52 -8.98
N ILE A 222 -6.91 -2.36 -8.89
CA ILE A 222 -7.10 -1.62 -7.65
C ILE A 222 -8.60 -1.50 -7.40
N THR A 223 -9.01 -1.79 -6.16
CA THR A 223 -10.37 -1.62 -5.68
C THR A 223 -10.37 -0.90 -4.34
N PHE A 224 -11.44 -0.20 -4.05
CA PHE A 224 -11.60 0.59 -2.83
C PHE A 224 -12.87 0.14 -2.12
N ASP A 225 -12.78 -0.19 -0.83
CA ASP A 225 -13.96 -0.57 -0.05
C ASP A 225 -14.95 0.59 0.10
N ALA A 226 -14.43 1.82 0.15
CA ALA A 226 -15.25 3.04 0.22
C ALA A 226 -15.96 3.40 -1.10
N LEU A 227 -15.58 2.77 -2.23
CA LEU A 227 -16.15 3.00 -3.56
C LEU A 227 -16.47 1.66 -4.22
N PRO A 228 -17.50 0.94 -3.75
CA PRO A 228 -17.84 -0.37 -4.24
C PRO A 228 -18.21 -0.32 -5.73
N GLY A 229 -17.66 -1.24 -6.51
CA GLY A 229 -17.84 -1.33 -7.96
C GLY A 229 -16.80 -0.57 -8.79
N ASP A 230 -16.07 0.37 -8.23
CA ASP A 230 -15.01 1.07 -8.93
C ASP A 230 -13.73 0.19 -8.96
N THR A 231 -13.36 -0.23 -10.17
CA THR A 231 -12.12 -0.99 -10.39
C THR A 231 -11.22 -0.20 -11.31
N VAL A 232 -10.01 0.09 -10.85
CA VAL A 232 -9.01 0.85 -11.60
C VAL A 232 -7.86 -0.06 -12.00
N LYS A 233 -7.51 -0.04 -13.29
CA LYS A 233 -6.30 -0.70 -13.79
C LYS A 233 -5.15 0.29 -13.76
N ALA A 234 -4.00 -0.14 -13.25
CA ALA A 234 -2.80 0.66 -13.17
C ALA A 234 -1.55 -0.19 -13.42
N ARG A 235 -0.41 0.48 -13.43
CA ARG A 235 0.90 -0.18 -13.44
C ARG A 235 1.75 0.37 -12.32
N VAL A 236 2.60 -0.48 -11.78
CA VAL A 236 3.61 -0.06 -10.80
C VAL A 236 4.54 0.94 -11.48
N SER A 237 4.60 2.16 -10.95
CA SER A 237 5.43 3.26 -11.44
C SER A 237 6.78 3.33 -10.75
N TYR A 238 6.84 2.87 -9.50
CA TYR A 238 8.06 2.87 -8.69
C TYR A 238 8.02 1.71 -7.70
N VAL A 239 9.19 1.15 -7.40
CA VAL A 239 9.40 0.17 -6.34
C VAL A 239 10.57 0.65 -5.50
N SER A 240 10.40 0.69 -4.19
CA SER A 240 11.45 1.07 -3.25
C SER A 240 12.67 0.15 -3.39
N SER A 241 13.86 0.74 -3.41
CA SER A 241 15.12 0.00 -3.38
C SER A 241 15.49 -0.54 -1.99
N THR A 242 14.75 -0.13 -0.96
CA THR A 242 14.99 -0.51 0.44
C THR A 242 13.77 -1.21 1.01
N VAL A 243 14.02 -2.15 1.91
CA VAL A 243 13.00 -2.84 2.70
C VAL A 243 12.84 -2.10 4.02
N SER A 244 11.61 -1.81 4.40
CA SER A 244 11.30 -1.24 5.71
C SER A 244 11.61 -2.27 6.80
N SER A 245 12.40 -1.87 7.79
CA SER A 245 12.73 -2.71 8.94
C SER A 245 11.54 -2.97 9.87
N ALA A 246 10.55 -2.07 9.84
CA ALA A 246 9.38 -2.15 10.73
C ALA A 246 8.42 -3.28 10.34
N ASN A 247 8.20 -3.50 9.04
CA ASN A 247 7.19 -4.46 8.55
C ASN A 247 7.72 -5.45 7.50
N ARG A 248 9.04 -5.42 7.21
CA ARG A 248 9.67 -6.23 6.17
C ARG A 248 8.97 -6.16 4.81
N ALA A 249 8.58 -4.96 4.42
CA ALA A 249 7.91 -4.69 3.16
C ALA A 249 8.67 -3.67 2.31
N LEU A 250 8.48 -3.79 1.01
CA LEU A 250 8.86 -2.81 -0.02
C LEU A 250 7.63 -1.97 -0.36
N VAL A 251 7.83 -0.71 -0.64
CA VAL A 251 6.76 0.15 -1.15
C VAL A 251 6.75 0.08 -2.68
N ALA A 252 5.63 -0.37 -3.23
CA ALA A 252 5.32 -0.24 -4.65
C ALA A 252 4.32 0.92 -4.83
N GLU A 253 4.66 1.89 -5.68
CA GLU A 253 3.78 3.02 -5.98
C GLU A 253 3.07 2.84 -7.31
N LEU A 254 1.80 3.18 -7.32
CA LEU A 254 0.96 3.19 -8.51
C LEU A 254 0.31 4.57 -8.61
N VAL A 255 0.40 5.21 -9.76
CA VAL A 255 -0.25 6.50 -10.03
C VAL A 255 -1.52 6.25 -10.83
N ILE A 256 -2.63 6.81 -10.36
CA ILE A 256 -3.91 6.72 -11.06
C ILE A 256 -4.55 8.11 -11.19
N GLN A 257 -5.27 8.33 -12.28
CA GLN A 257 -6.09 9.51 -12.46
C GLN A 257 -7.30 9.45 -11.53
N ASN A 258 -7.73 10.59 -11.02
CA ASN A 258 -8.83 10.70 -10.08
C ASN A 258 -9.91 11.69 -10.60
N PRO A 259 -10.62 11.34 -11.68
CA PRO A 259 -11.68 12.19 -12.20
C PRO A 259 -12.77 12.40 -11.16
N GLY A 260 -13.18 13.65 -10.97
CA GLY A 260 -14.16 14.00 -9.95
C GLY A 260 -13.64 13.97 -8.51
N ARG A 261 -12.35 13.70 -8.28
CA ARG A 261 -11.69 13.71 -6.95
C ARG A 261 -12.40 12.85 -5.89
N ARG A 262 -12.97 11.72 -6.33
CA ARG A 262 -13.72 10.80 -5.46
C ARG A 262 -12.81 9.99 -4.56
N ILE A 263 -11.62 9.66 -5.05
CA ILE A 263 -10.60 8.94 -4.28
C ILE A 263 -9.85 9.97 -3.43
N LYS A 264 -9.95 9.84 -2.12
CA LYS A 264 -9.33 10.79 -1.19
C LYS A 264 -8.04 10.21 -0.60
N PRO A 265 -7.05 11.05 -0.31
CA PRO A 265 -5.89 10.65 0.47
C PRO A 265 -6.30 9.93 1.77
N GLU A 266 -5.45 9.03 2.24
CA GLU A 266 -5.62 8.14 3.39
C GLU A 266 -6.71 7.05 3.23
N MET A 267 -7.40 6.95 2.09
CA MET A 267 -8.23 5.78 1.80
C MET A 267 -7.37 4.53 1.68
N ILE A 268 -7.95 3.39 2.09
CA ILE A 268 -7.33 2.08 1.90
C ILE A 268 -7.76 1.51 0.55
N ALA A 269 -6.78 1.06 -0.22
CA ALA A 269 -6.94 0.38 -1.49
C ALA A 269 -6.54 -1.09 -1.38
N LYS A 270 -7.29 -1.98 -2.01
CA LYS A 270 -6.89 -3.37 -2.25
C LYS A 270 -6.21 -3.43 -3.61
N VAL A 271 -4.93 -3.73 -3.61
CA VAL A 271 -4.10 -3.79 -4.82
C VAL A 271 -3.81 -5.24 -5.17
N LYS A 272 -4.26 -5.68 -6.32
CA LYS A 272 -3.99 -6.99 -6.89
C LYS A 272 -2.92 -6.85 -7.97
N LEU A 273 -1.67 -7.17 -7.62
CA LEU A 273 -0.51 -7.14 -8.51
C LEU A 273 -0.49 -8.41 -9.35
N LEU A 274 -0.53 -8.27 -10.67
CA LEU A 274 -0.58 -9.38 -11.61
C LEU A 274 0.85 -9.76 -12.01
N ARG A 275 1.35 -10.89 -11.52
CA ARG A 275 2.73 -11.34 -11.80
C ARG A 275 2.85 -12.04 -13.15
N GLN A 276 2.06 -13.08 -13.35
CA GLN A 276 2.16 -13.91 -14.54
C GLN A 276 0.78 -14.45 -14.96
N LEU A 277 0.51 -14.39 -16.25
CA LEU A 277 -0.59 -15.12 -16.86
C LEU A 277 -0.05 -16.46 -17.36
N LYS A 278 -0.49 -17.56 -16.77
CA LYS A 278 -0.21 -18.92 -17.22
C LYS A 278 -1.42 -19.45 -17.98
N ALA A 279 -1.26 -19.72 -19.26
CA ALA A 279 -2.38 -20.11 -20.12
C ALA A 279 -2.94 -21.51 -19.81
N ASN A 280 -2.06 -22.44 -19.41
CA ASN A 280 -2.39 -23.85 -19.23
C ASN A 280 -1.92 -24.31 -17.83
N THR A 281 -2.74 -24.08 -16.81
CA THR A 281 -2.41 -24.45 -15.43
C THR A 281 -3.48 -25.41 -14.90
N VAL A 282 -3.05 -26.46 -14.23
CA VAL A 282 -3.94 -27.33 -13.47
C VAL A 282 -4.33 -26.60 -12.20
N LEU A 283 -5.62 -26.36 -12.02
CA LEU A 283 -6.18 -25.74 -10.83
C LEU A 283 -7.08 -26.72 -10.12
N VAL A 284 -6.92 -26.84 -8.80
CA VAL A 284 -7.80 -27.63 -7.94
C VAL A 284 -8.37 -26.78 -6.82
N SER A 285 -9.55 -27.12 -6.34
CA SER A 285 -10.11 -26.46 -5.16
C SER A 285 -9.29 -26.78 -3.92
N GLU A 286 -8.97 -25.79 -3.10
CA GLU A 286 -8.13 -25.94 -1.90
C GLU A 286 -8.71 -26.99 -0.92
N ASN A 287 -10.03 -27.11 -0.85
CA ASN A 287 -10.72 -28.09 0.03
C ASN A 287 -10.52 -29.55 -0.39
N LEU A 288 -10.06 -29.79 -1.62
CA LEU A 288 -9.76 -31.16 -2.09
C LEU A 288 -8.37 -31.61 -1.68
N VAL A 289 -7.50 -30.68 -1.35
CA VAL A 289 -6.13 -30.96 -0.95
C VAL A 289 -6.10 -31.37 0.51
N GLN A 290 -5.62 -32.58 0.77
CA GLN A 290 -5.46 -33.09 2.13
C GLN A 290 -4.00 -32.95 2.56
N LEU A 291 -3.81 -32.52 3.81
CA LEU A 291 -2.49 -32.55 4.45
C LEU A 291 -2.37 -33.84 5.24
N VAL A 292 -1.50 -34.73 4.77
CA VAL A 292 -1.16 -35.97 5.44
C VAL A 292 0.26 -35.82 5.97
N ASP A 293 0.48 -36.17 7.23
CA ASP A 293 1.70 -35.87 7.94
C ASP A 293 1.99 -34.36 8.03
N ARG A 294 3.21 -33.95 8.36
CA ARG A 294 3.51 -32.52 8.59
C ARG A 294 3.61 -31.66 7.32
N ASP A 295 3.84 -32.29 6.15
CA ASP A 295 4.17 -31.54 4.90
C ASP A 295 3.72 -32.22 3.61
N ARG A 296 3.04 -33.37 3.67
CA ARG A 296 2.62 -34.14 2.49
C ARG A 296 1.21 -33.71 2.08
N LEU A 297 1.14 -32.95 0.99
CA LEU A 297 -0.13 -32.55 0.38
C LEU A 297 -0.52 -33.57 -0.68
N ILE A 298 -1.75 -34.09 -0.58
CA ILE A 298 -2.26 -35.13 -1.48
C ILE A 298 -3.65 -34.81 -2.00
N VAL A 299 -4.00 -35.45 -3.10
CA VAL A 299 -5.37 -35.66 -3.58
C VAL A 299 -5.52 -37.10 -4.02
N TYR A 300 -6.77 -37.53 -4.23
CA TYR A 300 -7.06 -38.82 -4.82
C TYR A 300 -7.53 -38.69 -6.26
N VAL A 301 -7.00 -39.53 -7.14
CA VAL A 301 -7.48 -39.71 -8.52
C VAL A 301 -8.08 -41.08 -8.68
N GLU A 302 -9.10 -41.19 -9.48
CA GLU A 302 -9.67 -42.49 -9.83
C GLU A 302 -8.89 -43.07 -11.00
N ASN A 303 -8.41 -44.32 -10.82
CA ASN A 303 -7.73 -45.10 -11.84
C ASN A 303 -8.23 -46.55 -11.78
N ASN A 304 -8.93 -47.01 -12.86
CA ASN A 304 -9.47 -48.36 -12.96
C ASN A 304 -10.33 -48.78 -11.76
N ASN A 305 -11.25 -47.94 -11.31
CA ASN A 305 -12.14 -48.13 -10.16
C ASN A 305 -11.40 -48.20 -8.80
N HIS A 306 -10.17 -47.71 -8.72
CA HIS A 306 -9.42 -47.59 -7.50
C HIS A 306 -9.02 -46.13 -7.25
N ALA A 307 -8.97 -45.74 -5.98
CA ALA A 307 -8.43 -44.46 -5.56
C ALA A 307 -6.89 -44.54 -5.51
N GLU A 308 -6.23 -43.69 -6.26
CA GLU A 308 -4.77 -43.58 -6.27
C GLU A 308 -4.37 -42.28 -5.60
N GLU A 309 -3.53 -42.34 -4.57
CA GLU A 309 -2.99 -41.14 -3.92
C GLU A 309 -1.97 -40.47 -4.82
N ARG A 310 -2.15 -39.15 -5.03
CA ARG A 310 -1.23 -38.31 -5.78
C ARG A 310 -0.67 -37.21 -4.90
N ARG A 311 0.64 -37.26 -4.67
CA ARG A 311 1.34 -36.17 -3.98
C ARG A 311 1.40 -34.92 -4.83
N LEU A 312 1.05 -33.77 -4.22
CA LEU A 312 1.01 -32.49 -4.92
C LEU A 312 2.14 -31.57 -4.48
N LYS A 313 2.62 -30.81 -5.45
CA LYS A 313 3.38 -29.58 -5.21
C LYS A 313 2.53 -28.41 -5.66
N LEU A 314 2.16 -27.55 -4.73
CA LEU A 314 1.30 -26.42 -4.98
C LEU A 314 2.10 -25.17 -5.36
N GLY A 315 1.49 -24.31 -6.18
CA GLY A 315 2.03 -23.03 -6.60
C GLY A 315 1.21 -21.86 -6.09
N GLY A 316 0.80 -20.96 -7.00
CA GLY A 316 0.01 -19.78 -6.70
C GLY A 316 -1.44 -20.09 -6.31
N ARG A 317 -2.13 -19.07 -5.75
CA ARG A 317 -3.55 -19.18 -5.35
C ARG A 317 -4.39 -18.12 -6.05
N GLN A 318 -5.63 -18.49 -6.42
CA GLN A 318 -6.61 -17.58 -7.00
C GLN A 318 -7.99 -17.87 -6.40
N GLY A 319 -8.40 -17.08 -5.41
CA GLY A 319 -9.61 -17.35 -4.64
C GLY A 319 -9.51 -18.68 -3.89
N ASN A 320 -10.44 -19.60 -4.15
CA ASN A 320 -10.48 -20.95 -3.57
C ASN A 320 -9.71 -22.00 -4.41
N LEU A 321 -9.06 -21.56 -5.49
CA LEU A 321 -8.31 -22.45 -6.38
C LEU A 321 -6.81 -22.32 -6.09
N VAL A 322 -6.11 -23.46 -6.11
CA VAL A 322 -4.66 -23.53 -6.00
C VAL A 322 -4.07 -24.14 -7.26
N GLU A 323 -2.95 -23.59 -7.67
CA GLU A 323 -2.16 -24.13 -8.79
C GLU A 323 -1.47 -25.41 -8.35
N VAL A 324 -1.60 -26.45 -9.18
CA VAL A 324 -0.82 -27.70 -9.03
C VAL A 324 0.34 -27.64 -10.01
N VAL A 325 1.56 -27.55 -9.45
CA VAL A 325 2.81 -27.51 -10.23
C VAL A 325 3.24 -28.93 -10.62
N GLU A 326 3.10 -29.87 -9.68
CA GLU A 326 3.45 -31.28 -9.87
C GLU A 326 2.39 -32.16 -9.22
N GLY A 327 2.14 -33.36 -9.77
CA GLY A 327 1.28 -34.39 -9.20
C GLY A 327 -0.01 -34.67 -9.98
N LEU A 328 -0.52 -33.74 -10.78
CA LEU A 328 -1.68 -33.94 -11.63
C LEU A 328 -1.39 -33.59 -13.08
N ARG A 329 -2.08 -34.28 -14.00
CA ARG A 329 -1.98 -34.07 -15.46
C ARG A 329 -3.37 -33.80 -16.08
N LYS A 330 -3.38 -33.21 -17.23
CA LYS A 330 -4.59 -33.10 -18.05
C LYS A 330 -5.16 -34.47 -18.31
N GLY A 331 -6.45 -34.65 -18.03
CA GLY A 331 -7.17 -35.92 -18.24
C GLY A 331 -7.28 -36.80 -17.01
N ASP A 332 -6.52 -36.52 -15.93
CA ASP A 332 -6.68 -37.27 -14.66
C ASP A 332 -8.12 -37.11 -14.13
N ARG A 333 -8.67 -38.16 -13.58
CA ARG A 333 -10.02 -38.20 -13.00
C ARG A 333 -9.92 -37.90 -11.50
N LEU A 334 -9.95 -36.62 -11.13
CA LEU A 334 -9.82 -36.15 -9.75
C LEU A 334 -11.08 -36.49 -8.96
N ILE A 335 -10.94 -37.10 -7.79
CA ILE A 335 -12.05 -37.37 -6.88
C ILE A 335 -12.38 -36.07 -6.13
N VAL A 336 -13.60 -35.54 -6.36
CA VAL A 336 -14.05 -34.26 -5.81
C VAL A 336 -15.05 -34.42 -4.65
N ALA A 337 -15.61 -35.62 -4.45
CA ALA A 337 -16.46 -35.94 -3.30
C ALA A 337 -16.26 -37.40 -2.88
N GLY A 338 -16.46 -37.70 -1.59
CA GLY A 338 -16.27 -39.03 -1.03
C GLY A 338 -14.81 -39.35 -0.62
N PHE A 339 -13.90 -38.39 -0.74
CA PHE A 339 -12.45 -38.58 -0.56
C PHE A 339 -11.98 -38.60 0.91
N GLN A 340 -12.82 -38.19 1.88
CA GLN A 340 -12.38 -37.96 3.26
C GLN A 340 -11.92 -39.21 4.03
N LYS A 341 -12.34 -40.40 3.57
CA LYS A 341 -12.05 -41.68 4.20
C LYS A 341 -11.32 -42.66 3.27
N LEU A 342 -10.88 -42.13 2.10
CA LEU A 342 -10.15 -42.98 1.16
C LEU A 342 -8.74 -43.24 1.65
N VAL A 343 -8.27 -44.46 1.33
CA VAL A 343 -6.88 -44.88 1.42
C VAL A 343 -6.38 -45.23 0.02
N ASP A 344 -5.07 -45.21 -0.14
CA ASP A 344 -4.44 -45.58 -1.41
C ASP A 344 -4.79 -46.99 -1.82
N GLY A 345 -5.16 -47.21 -3.09
CA GLY A 345 -5.56 -48.51 -3.63
C GLY A 345 -6.99 -48.95 -3.30
N GLN A 346 -7.78 -48.16 -2.59
CA GLN A 346 -9.15 -48.53 -2.21
C GLN A 346 -10.10 -48.56 -3.41
N SER A 347 -10.95 -49.61 -3.49
CA SER A 347 -11.99 -49.70 -4.51
C SER A 347 -13.00 -48.60 -4.39
N VAL A 348 -13.31 -47.94 -5.50
CA VAL A 348 -14.29 -46.83 -5.57
C VAL A 348 -15.34 -47.08 -6.65
N ASN A 349 -16.53 -46.60 -6.38
CA ASN A 349 -17.63 -46.58 -7.35
C ASN A 349 -17.96 -45.13 -7.74
N VAL A 350 -17.80 -44.82 -9.02
CA VAL A 350 -18.06 -43.47 -9.53
C VAL A 350 -19.55 -43.26 -9.67
N VAL A 351 -20.09 -42.34 -8.87
CA VAL A 351 -21.47 -41.89 -8.96
C VAL A 351 -21.52 -40.53 -9.66
N GLN A 352 -22.58 -40.34 -10.45
CA GLN A 352 -22.76 -39.10 -11.22
C GLN A 352 -23.16 -37.91 -10.34
#